data_6c273612c5da7038a15447c61004216d
#
_entry.id   6c273612c5da7038a15447c61004216d
#
_cell.length_a   1.000
_cell.length_b   1.000
_cell.length_c   1.000
_cell.angle_alpha   90.00
_cell.angle_beta   90.00
_cell.angle_gamma   90.00
#
_symmetry.space_group_name_H-M   'P 1'
#
loop_
_entity.id
_entity.type
_entity.pdbx_description
1 polymer ?
#
loop_
_entity_poly.entity_id
_entity_poly.type
_entity_poly.pdbx_seq_one_letter_code
_entity_poly.pdbx_strand_id
1 'polypeptide(L)'
;IVDAKGNAAAFTGEECFDWAGHIVGQHYACQGNILVSEDTVQAMAHTFEKTSGALVGRLLAALQAGQEAGGDRRGQQSAAILVVREGGGILGFNDRYVDLRVDDHPTPIEQLASLLKLHELYLGETDPDNLVQIQGEVAAEIQEILVRTGYYQGPSTGVYDEATKKALRDFVSIENLEGRWRDDDLLDSVILGFMRERF
;
A
#
# COMPACT_ATOMS: atom_id res chain seq x y z
N ILE A 1 -3.40 -15.69 17.63
CA ILE A 1 -4.18 -14.59 18.23
C ILE A 1 -3.26 -13.59 18.91
N VAL A 2 -3.61 -12.31 18.86
CA VAL A 2 -2.95 -11.25 19.63
C VAL A 2 -4.04 -10.54 20.43
N ASP A 3 -3.83 -10.34 21.73
CA ASP A 3 -4.76 -9.63 22.58
C ASP A 3 -4.55 -8.10 22.56
N ALA A 4 -5.44 -7.34 23.22
CA ALA A 4 -5.35 -5.88 23.30
C ALA A 4 -4.11 -5.36 24.06
N LYS A 5 -3.38 -6.21 24.77
CA LYS A 5 -2.11 -5.89 25.44
C LYS A 5 -0.90 -6.28 24.60
N GLY A 6 -1.12 -6.87 23.42
CA GLY A 6 -0.07 -7.33 22.53
C GLY A 6 0.49 -8.72 22.91
N ASN A 7 -0.13 -9.45 23.83
CA ASN A 7 0.27 -10.84 24.08
C ASN A 7 -0.16 -11.71 22.90
N ALA A 8 0.77 -12.49 22.37
CA ALA A 8 0.53 -13.36 21.24
C ALA A 8 0.53 -14.83 21.66
N ALA A 9 -0.30 -15.64 21.01
CA ALA A 9 -0.34 -17.09 21.17
C ALA A 9 -0.78 -17.74 19.86
N ALA A 10 -0.34 -18.97 19.62
CA ALA A 10 -0.77 -19.79 18.50
C ALA A 10 -0.93 -21.25 18.93
N PHE A 11 -1.67 -22.01 18.14
CA PHE A 11 -1.89 -23.43 18.35
C PHE A 11 -1.89 -24.14 16.98
N THR A 12 -1.16 -25.25 16.89
CA THR A 12 -1.18 -26.14 15.74
C THR A 12 -1.70 -27.49 16.19
N GLY A 13 -2.82 -27.94 15.62
CA GLY A 13 -3.46 -29.20 15.98
C GLY A 13 -2.67 -30.42 15.49
N GLU A 14 -2.76 -31.53 16.22
CA GLU A 14 -2.07 -32.79 15.88
C GLU A 14 -2.59 -33.44 14.60
N GLU A 15 -3.83 -33.11 14.19
CA GLU A 15 -4.46 -33.61 12.95
C GLU A 15 -4.22 -32.71 11.72
N CYS A 16 -3.40 -31.65 11.85
CA CYS A 16 -3.02 -30.84 10.72
C CYS A 16 -2.16 -31.65 9.73
N PHE A 17 -2.36 -31.40 8.42
CA PHE A 17 -1.51 -32.02 7.40
C PHE A 17 -0.11 -31.40 7.40
N ASP A 18 0.89 -32.22 7.21
CA ASP A 18 2.29 -31.80 7.13
C ASP A 18 2.58 -30.97 5.84
N TRP A 19 3.39 -29.95 5.88
CA TRP A 19 3.96 -29.37 7.09
C TRP A 19 2.94 -28.38 7.68
N ALA A 20 2.81 -28.40 9.02
CA ALA A 20 1.99 -27.43 9.75
C ALA A 20 2.74 -26.97 11.00
N GLY A 21 2.64 -25.70 11.34
CA GLY A 21 3.30 -25.13 12.48
C GLY A 21 3.05 -23.64 12.66
N HIS A 22 3.68 -23.08 13.67
CA HIS A 22 3.56 -21.67 13.99
C HIS A 22 4.82 -21.09 14.63
N ILE A 23 4.97 -19.78 14.53
CA ILE A 23 5.95 -18.97 15.27
C ILE A 23 5.19 -17.86 16.00
N VAL A 24 5.50 -17.69 17.29
CA VAL A 24 4.96 -16.60 18.11
C VAL A 24 6.10 -15.65 18.44
N GLY A 25 5.95 -14.39 18.06
CA GLY A 25 6.87 -13.31 18.36
C GLY A 25 6.22 -12.21 19.22
N GLN A 26 6.93 -11.13 19.41
CA GLN A 26 6.40 -9.98 20.14
C GLN A 26 5.31 -9.28 19.31
N HIS A 27 4.07 -9.32 19.80
CA HIS A 27 2.89 -8.71 19.18
C HIS A 27 2.44 -9.33 17.85
N TYR A 28 2.89 -10.54 17.50
CA TYR A 28 2.45 -11.25 16.31
C TYR A 28 2.48 -12.77 16.48
N ALA A 29 1.77 -13.46 15.60
CA ALA A 29 1.91 -14.90 15.37
C ALA A 29 1.82 -15.19 13.87
N CYS A 30 2.70 -16.04 13.36
CA CYS A 30 2.65 -16.61 12.02
C CYS A 30 2.29 -18.09 12.13
N GLN A 31 1.39 -18.58 11.31
CA GLN A 31 1.02 -20.00 11.30
C GLN A 31 0.63 -20.44 9.88
N GLY A 32 0.73 -21.73 9.65
CA GLY A 32 0.31 -22.32 8.39
C GLY A 32 0.05 -23.83 8.52
N ASN A 33 -0.68 -24.36 7.55
CA ASN A 33 -1.03 -25.75 7.38
C ASN A 33 -0.93 -26.13 5.90
N ILE A 34 -0.51 -27.34 5.59
CA ILE A 34 -0.29 -27.82 4.22
C ILE A 34 0.80 -27.00 3.51
N LEU A 35 1.78 -26.54 4.25
CA LEU A 35 2.92 -25.79 3.71
C LEU A 35 3.96 -26.73 3.10
N VAL A 36 4.82 -26.17 2.24
CA VAL A 36 5.96 -26.90 1.66
C VAL A 36 6.95 -27.31 2.76
N SER A 37 7.27 -26.40 3.68
CA SER A 37 8.17 -26.65 4.82
C SER A 37 7.98 -25.62 5.93
N GLU A 38 8.68 -25.79 7.04
CA GLU A 38 8.81 -24.83 8.13
C GLU A 38 9.38 -23.48 7.66
N ASP A 39 10.22 -23.47 6.63
CA ASP A 39 10.85 -22.27 6.11
C ASP A 39 9.82 -21.18 5.73
N THR A 40 8.61 -21.58 5.35
CA THR A 40 7.51 -20.65 5.03
C THR A 40 7.18 -19.74 6.22
N VAL A 41 6.91 -20.31 7.41
CA VAL A 41 6.58 -19.48 8.60
C VAL A 41 7.81 -18.79 9.18
N GLN A 42 9.01 -19.38 9.04
CA GLN A 42 10.27 -18.76 9.45
C GLN A 42 10.56 -17.52 8.61
N ALA A 43 10.40 -17.58 7.28
CA ALA A 43 10.58 -16.47 6.37
C ALA A 43 9.57 -15.35 6.67
N MET A 44 8.30 -15.68 6.90
CA MET A 44 7.26 -14.71 7.28
C MET A 44 7.63 -13.96 8.57
N ALA A 45 7.98 -14.69 9.63
CA ALA A 45 8.32 -14.12 10.92
C ALA A 45 9.57 -13.22 10.83
N HIS A 46 10.64 -13.74 10.22
CA HIS A 46 11.88 -12.99 10.03
C HIS A 46 11.66 -11.70 9.23
N THR A 47 10.94 -11.79 8.12
CA THR A 47 10.68 -10.62 7.26
C THR A 47 9.80 -9.60 7.98
N PHE A 48 8.77 -10.04 8.70
CA PHE A 48 7.93 -9.15 9.50
C PHE A 48 8.73 -8.37 10.55
N GLU A 49 9.68 -9.02 11.22
CA GLU A 49 10.54 -8.38 12.24
C GLU A 49 11.55 -7.39 11.64
N LYS A 50 12.09 -7.70 10.46
CA LYS A 50 13.15 -6.89 9.82
C LYS A 50 12.63 -5.74 8.99
N THR A 51 11.42 -5.86 8.46
CA THR A 51 10.82 -4.80 7.63
C THR A 51 10.36 -3.64 8.52
N SER A 52 10.79 -2.43 8.19
CA SER A 52 10.35 -1.19 8.84
C SER A 52 9.18 -0.56 8.07
N GLY A 53 8.56 0.46 8.67
CA GLY A 53 7.48 1.23 8.05
C GLY A 53 6.08 0.78 8.48
N ALA A 54 5.08 1.12 7.67
CA ALA A 54 3.67 0.88 7.96
C ALA A 54 3.34 -0.61 8.11
N LEU A 55 2.42 -0.93 9.04
CA LEU A 55 2.02 -2.30 9.34
C LEU A 55 1.58 -3.08 8.09
N VAL A 56 0.82 -2.44 7.21
CA VAL A 56 0.32 -3.09 5.98
C VAL A 56 1.46 -3.53 5.05
N GLY A 57 2.48 -2.69 4.87
CA GLY A 57 3.66 -3.02 4.06
C GLY A 57 4.45 -4.19 4.67
N ARG A 58 4.60 -4.21 6.00
CA ARG A 58 5.25 -5.32 6.74
C ARG A 58 4.48 -6.62 6.59
N LEU A 59 3.15 -6.59 6.65
CA LEU A 59 2.30 -7.77 6.43
C LEU A 59 2.41 -8.29 5.00
N LEU A 60 2.39 -7.40 4.00
CA LEU A 60 2.57 -7.78 2.60
C LEU A 60 3.94 -8.42 2.36
N ALA A 61 5.02 -7.81 2.87
CA ALA A 61 6.37 -8.36 2.78
C ALA A 61 6.48 -9.76 3.41
N ALA A 62 5.83 -9.97 4.56
CA ALA A 62 5.78 -11.29 5.20
C ALA A 62 5.06 -12.33 4.32
N LEU A 63 3.93 -11.97 3.69
CA LEU A 63 3.24 -12.87 2.76
C LEU A 63 4.11 -13.21 1.54
N GLN A 64 4.80 -12.23 0.95
CA GLN A 64 5.73 -12.45 -0.16
C GLN A 64 6.87 -13.40 0.22
N ALA A 65 7.52 -13.15 1.37
CA ALA A 65 8.59 -14.00 1.86
C ALA A 65 8.13 -15.45 2.15
N GLY A 66 6.95 -15.62 2.71
CA GLY A 66 6.36 -16.96 2.92
C GLY A 66 6.10 -17.68 1.59
N GLN A 67 5.61 -16.98 0.57
CA GLN A 67 5.41 -17.55 -0.76
C GLN A 67 6.73 -17.91 -1.44
N GLU A 68 7.75 -17.06 -1.36
CA GLU A 68 9.09 -17.31 -1.91
C GLU A 68 9.79 -18.50 -1.22
N ALA A 69 9.52 -18.74 0.07
CA ALA A 69 10.00 -19.90 0.82
C ALA A 69 9.23 -21.20 0.56
N GLY A 70 8.26 -21.16 -0.39
CA GLY A 70 7.51 -22.34 -0.82
C GLY A 70 5.99 -22.22 -0.66
N GLY A 71 5.50 -21.51 0.34
CA GLY A 71 4.07 -21.26 0.53
C GLY A 71 3.24 -22.53 0.76
N ASP A 72 2.01 -22.52 0.27
CA ASP A 72 1.11 -23.67 0.28
C ASP A 72 1.57 -24.75 -0.71
N ARG A 73 1.62 -26.01 -0.28
CA ARG A 73 2.06 -27.13 -1.12
C ARG A 73 1.18 -27.35 -2.38
N ARG A 74 -0.06 -26.90 -2.33
CA ARG A 74 -1.02 -27.02 -3.46
C ARG A 74 -0.86 -25.91 -4.48
N GLY A 75 -0.09 -24.87 -4.17
CA GLY A 75 0.11 -23.67 -5.00
C GLY A 75 -0.64 -22.47 -4.47
N GLN A 76 -0.79 -21.45 -5.33
CA GLN A 76 -1.40 -20.16 -5.01
C GLN A 76 -2.83 -20.09 -5.57
N GLN A 77 -3.72 -19.41 -4.88
CA GLN A 77 -5.05 -19.09 -5.38
C GLN A 77 -5.57 -17.75 -4.88
N SER A 78 -5.45 -17.47 -3.59
CA SER A 78 -6.04 -16.27 -2.97
C SER A 78 -5.11 -15.63 -1.95
N ALA A 79 -5.29 -14.34 -1.70
CA ALA A 79 -4.60 -13.62 -0.64
C ALA A 79 -5.46 -12.46 -0.12
N ALA A 80 -5.29 -12.10 1.15
CA ALA A 80 -6.01 -10.97 1.74
C ALA A 80 -5.16 -10.28 2.81
N ILE A 81 -5.38 -8.98 2.99
CA ILE A 81 -4.86 -8.19 4.11
C ILE A 81 -6.02 -7.37 4.70
N LEU A 82 -6.18 -7.48 6.01
CA LEU A 82 -7.08 -6.62 6.78
C LEU A 82 -6.27 -5.90 7.86
N VAL A 83 -6.33 -4.57 7.86
CA VAL A 83 -5.78 -3.73 8.93
C VAL A 83 -6.89 -2.86 9.48
N VAL A 84 -7.05 -2.90 10.80
CA VAL A 84 -8.03 -2.07 11.51
C VAL A 84 -7.31 -1.00 12.33
N ARG A 85 -7.90 0.20 12.33
CA ARG A 85 -7.45 1.36 13.10
C ARG A 85 -8.70 2.17 13.46
N GLU A 86 -8.80 2.64 14.70
CA GLU A 86 -9.94 3.46 15.13
C GLU A 86 -10.17 4.63 14.15
N GLY A 87 -11.38 4.72 13.59
CA GLY A 87 -11.74 5.71 12.58
C GLY A 87 -10.92 5.64 11.28
N GLY A 88 -10.19 4.55 11.02
CA GLY A 88 -9.28 4.43 9.89
C GLY A 88 -9.93 4.15 8.53
N GLY A 89 -11.21 3.83 8.49
CA GLY A 89 -11.94 3.64 7.24
C GLY A 89 -12.28 4.97 6.55
N ILE A 90 -12.79 4.89 5.33
CA ILE A 90 -13.12 6.06 4.49
C ILE A 90 -13.99 7.04 5.29
N LEU A 91 -13.55 8.29 5.36
CA LEU A 91 -14.20 9.39 6.09
C LEU A 91 -14.44 9.10 7.60
N GLY A 92 -13.74 8.13 8.18
CA GLY A 92 -13.89 7.76 9.58
C GLY A 92 -15.17 6.98 9.91
N PHE A 93 -15.92 6.49 8.92
CA PHE A 93 -17.19 5.78 9.15
C PHE A 93 -17.03 4.40 9.79
N ASN A 94 -15.86 3.80 9.73
CA ASN A 94 -15.56 2.51 10.34
C ASN A 94 -14.04 2.40 10.60
N ASP A 95 -13.62 1.26 11.20
CA ASP A 95 -12.24 1.03 11.61
C ASP A 95 -11.41 0.25 10.56
N ARG A 96 -11.97 -0.07 9.40
CA ARG A 96 -11.27 -0.80 8.34
C ARG A 96 -10.34 0.13 7.57
N TYR A 97 -9.11 0.23 8.04
CA TYR A 97 -8.10 1.07 7.39
C TYR A 97 -7.66 0.47 6.06
N VAL A 98 -7.37 -0.83 6.03
CA VAL A 98 -7.10 -1.58 4.80
C VAL A 98 -7.93 -2.86 4.82
N ASP A 99 -8.68 -3.14 3.77
CA ASP A 99 -9.45 -4.37 3.57
C ASP A 99 -9.36 -4.76 2.10
N LEU A 100 -8.30 -5.48 1.76
CA LEU A 100 -7.97 -5.87 0.38
C LEU A 100 -7.96 -7.39 0.25
N ARG A 101 -8.54 -7.88 -0.86
CA ARG A 101 -8.69 -9.31 -1.11
C ARG A 101 -8.57 -9.66 -2.59
N VAL A 102 -7.89 -10.74 -2.85
CA VAL A 102 -7.82 -11.41 -4.14
C VAL A 102 -8.39 -12.81 -3.96
N ASP A 103 -9.53 -13.09 -4.54
CA ASP A 103 -10.27 -14.35 -4.31
C ASP A 103 -9.75 -15.50 -5.18
N ASP A 104 -9.32 -15.20 -6.41
CA ASP A 104 -8.80 -16.19 -7.36
C ASP A 104 -7.85 -15.54 -8.37
N HIS A 105 -6.56 -15.88 -8.31
CA HIS A 105 -5.53 -15.40 -9.24
C HIS A 105 -4.30 -16.33 -9.19
N PRO A 106 -3.59 -16.55 -10.30
CA PRO A 106 -2.38 -17.37 -10.31
C PRO A 106 -1.21 -16.78 -9.48
N THR A 107 -1.17 -15.47 -9.29
CA THR A 107 -0.20 -14.77 -8.44
C THR A 107 -0.93 -13.78 -7.50
N PRO A 108 -1.70 -14.29 -6.50
CA PRO A 108 -2.61 -13.46 -5.71
C PRO A 108 -1.90 -12.43 -4.83
N ILE A 109 -0.69 -12.72 -4.36
CA ILE A 109 0.07 -11.79 -3.50
C ILE A 109 0.61 -10.61 -4.34
N GLU A 110 1.06 -10.84 -5.57
CA GLU A 110 1.44 -9.76 -6.50
C GLU A 110 0.24 -8.88 -6.85
N GLN A 111 -0.90 -9.49 -7.10
CA GLN A 111 -2.15 -8.76 -7.35
C GLN A 111 -2.56 -7.96 -6.10
N LEU A 112 -2.43 -8.53 -4.91
CA LEU A 112 -2.69 -7.84 -3.65
C LEU A 112 -1.75 -6.63 -3.46
N ALA A 113 -0.47 -6.76 -3.82
CA ALA A 113 0.48 -5.65 -3.83
C ALA A 113 0.04 -4.52 -4.77
N SER A 114 -0.48 -4.86 -5.95
CA SER A 114 -1.02 -3.89 -6.91
C SER A 114 -2.26 -3.18 -6.36
N LEU A 115 -3.16 -3.91 -5.69
CA LEU A 115 -4.32 -3.33 -5.02
C LEU A 115 -3.91 -2.41 -3.86
N LEU A 116 -2.87 -2.76 -3.11
CA LEU A 116 -2.36 -1.90 -2.04
C LEU A 116 -1.80 -0.58 -2.59
N LYS A 117 -1.08 -0.60 -3.71
CA LYS A 117 -0.62 0.64 -4.37
C LYS A 117 -1.79 1.55 -4.76
N LEU A 118 -2.88 0.97 -5.29
CA LEU A 118 -4.09 1.74 -5.61
C LEU A 118 -4.76 2.29 -4.35
N HIS A 119 -4.83 1.48 -3.29
CA HIS A 119 -5.36 1.92 -2.00
C HIS A 119 -4.53 3.10 -1.45
N GLU A 120 -3.21 2.99 -1.45
CA GLU A 120 -2.30 4.05 -1.01
C GLU A 120 -2.42 5.30 -1.87
N LEU A 121 -2.57 5.16 -3.19
CA LEU A 121 -2.77 6.28 -4.11
C LEU A 121 -4.02 7.09 -3.76
N TYR A 122 -5.17 6.42 -3.63
CA TYR A 122 -6.47 7.09 -3.49
C TYR A 122 -6.89 7.39 -2.05
N LEU A 123 -6.46 6.56 -1.09
CA LEU A 123 -6.92 6.60 0.31
C LEU A 123 -5.78 6.82 1.32
N GLY A 124 -4.53 6.81 0.85
CA GLY A 124 -3.36 7.06 1.70
C GLY A 124 -3.29 8.52 2.14
N GLU A 125 -2.73 8.73 3.32
CA GLU A 125 -2.47 10.06 3.86
C GLU A 125 -1.22 10.67 3.20
N THR A 126 -1.21 12.00 3.02
CA THR A 126 -0.01 12.71 2.58
C THR A 126 1.06 12.64 3.66
N ASP A 127 2.23 12.16 3.31
CA ASP A 127 3.40 12.17 4.18
C ASP A 127 4.08 13.54 4.10
N PRO A 128 4.19 14.30 5.20
CA PRO A 128 4.84 15.61 5.20
C PRO A 128 6.30 15.58 4.75
N ASP A 129 6.98 14.45 4.91
CA ASP A 129 8.39 14.30 4.51
C ASP A 129 8.54 14.01 3.00
N ASN A 130 7.43 13.71 2.30
CA ASN A 130 7.37 13.39 0.87
C ASN A 130 6.72 14.51 0.03
N LEU A 131 6.84 15.74 0.47
CA LEU A 131 6.35 16.90 -0.27
C LEU A 131 7.43 17.46 -1.21
N VAL A 132 7.01 17.89 -2.40
CA VAL A 132 7.86 18.47 -3.43
C VAL A 132 7.45 19.92 -3.69
N GLN A 133 8.43 20.84 -3.71
CA GLN A 133 8.20 22.23 -4.05
C GLN A 133 7.87 22.37 -5.53
N ILE A 134 6.74 23.04 -5.85
CA ILE A 134 6.31 23.29 -7.24
C ILE A 134 7.01 24.54 -7.75
N GLN A 135 8.22 24.39 -8.27
CA GLN A 135 8.99 25.50 -8.88
C GLN A 135 9.97 24.99 -9.94
N GLY A 136 10.39 25.86 -10.84
CA GLY A 136 11.42 25.54 -11.82
C GLY A 136 11.06 24.33 -12.69
N GLU A 137 11.94 23.34 -12.72
CA GLU A 137 11.76 22.14 -13.55
C GLU A 137 10.52 21.33 -13.15
N VAL A 138 10.20 21.24 -11.86
CA VAL A 138 9.00 20.53 -11.38
C VAL A 138 7.72 21.23 -11.87
N ALA A 139 7.67 22.55 -11.79
CA ALA A 139 6.52 23.30 -12.28
C ALA A 139 6.38 23.21 -13.81
N ALA A 140 7.49 23.24 -14.55
CA ALA A 140 7.50 23.06 -15.99
C ALA A 140 7.00 21.67 -16.41
N GLU A 141 7.48 20.64 -15.75
CA GLU A 141 7.04 19.24 -15.97
C GLU A 141 5.52 19.08 -15.72
N ILE A 142 5.02 19.62 -14.60
CA ILE A 142 3.58 19.59 -14.29
C ILE A 142 2.80 20.30 -15.39
N GLN A 143 3.23 21.50 -15.83
CA GLN A 143 2.59 22.24 -16.90
C GLN A 143 2.56 21.44 -18.21
N GLU A 144 3.66 20.76 -18.58
CA GLU A 144 3.71 19.91 -19.77
C GLU A 144 2.72 18.75 -19.71
N ILE A 145 2.60 18.08 -18.54
CA ILE A 145 1.63 17.00 -18.34
C ILE A 145 0.21 17.57 -18.43
N LEU A 146 -0.06 18.70 -17.79
CA LEU A 146 -1.37 19.36 -17.84
C LEU A 146 -1.75 19.82 -19.25
N VAL A 147 -0.78 20.22 -20.08
CA VAL A 147 -1.03 20.52 -21.50
C VAL A 147 -1.40 19.25 -22.27
N ARG A 148 -0.62 18.15 -22.09
CA ARG A 148 -0.92 16.87 -22.75
C ARG A 148 -2.29 16.31 -22.39
N THR A 149 -2.71 16.50 -21.15
CA THR A 149 -4.01 16.03 -20.62
C THR A 149 -5.17 17.01 -20.87
N GLY A 150 -4.88 18.20 -21.41
CA GLY A 150 -5.89 19.20 -21.79
C GLY A 150 -6.38 20.11 -20.66
N TYR A 151 -5.79 20.03 -19.48
CA TYR A 151 -6.16 20.88 -18.32
C TYR A 151 -5.52 22.27 -18.37
N TYR A 152 -4.40 22.43 -19.09
CA TYR A 152 -3.66 23.68 -19.20
C TYR A 152 -3.41 24.03 -20.66
N GLN A 153 -3.52 25.32 -21.02
CA GLN A 153 -3.30 25.83 -22.40
C GLN A 153 -2.19 26.86 -22.48
N GLY A 154 -1.46 27.10 -21.39
CA GLY A 154 -0.35 28.03 -21.34
C GLY A 154 1.00 27.39 -21.71
N PRO A 155 2.07 28.18 -21.80
CA PRO A 155 3.42 27.69 -21.97
C PRO A 155 3.97 27.09 -20.69
N SER A 156 4.91 26.12 -20.82
CA SER A 156 5.65 25.54 -19.68
C SER A 156 6.74 26.49 -19.21
N THR A 157 6.37 27.41 -18.33
CA THR A 157 7.25 28.50 -17.85
C THR A 157 8.08 28.13 -16.64
N GLY A 158 7.74 27.04 -15.94
CA GLY A 158 8.34 26.70 -14.65
C GLY A 158 7.89 27.60 -13.50
N VAL A 159 6.89 28.45 -13.70
CA VAL A 159 6.28 29.32 -12.68
C VAL A 159 4.94 28.74 -12.26
N TYR A 160 4.78 28.46 -10.97
CA TYR A 160 3.50 28.00 -10.40
C TYR A 160 2.59 29.20 -10.14
N ASP A 161 1.93 29.65 -11.21
CA ASP A 161 0.97 30.76 -11.18
C ASP A 161 -0.48 30.25 -10.92
N GLU A 162 -1.42 31.18 -10.77
CA GLU A 162 -2.83 30.85 -10.51
C GLU A 162 -3.46 30.01 -11.63
N ALA A 163 -3.02 30.17 -12.87
CA ALA A 163 -3.53 29.38 -13.99
C ALA A 163 -3.04 27.93 -13.92
N THR A 164 -1.78 27.72 -13.59
CA THR A 164 -1.18 26.38 -13.34
C THR A 164 -1.83 25.72 -12.11
N LYS A 165 -1.99 26.48 -11.02
CA LYS A 165 -2.62 26.00 -9.78
C LYS A 165 -4.06 25.53 -10.03
N LYS A 166 -4.84 26.32 -10.77
CA LYS A 166 -6.20 25.95 -11.14
C LYS A 166 -6.22 24.68 -12.00
N ALA A 167 -5.37 24.60 -13.01
CA ALA A 167 -5.29 23.44 -13.90
C ALA A 167 -4.89 22.15 -13.12
N LEU A 168 -3.92 22.25 -12.21
CA LEU A 168 -3.51 21.14 -11.35
C LEU A 168 -4.64 20.70 -10.40
N ARG A 169 -5.37 21.64 -9.82
CA ARG A 169 -6.52 21.35 -8.98
C ARG A 169 -7.63 20.64 -9.75
N ASP A 170 -7.95 21.12 -10.96
CA ASP A 170 -8.96 20.51 -11.83
C ASP A 170 -8.54 19.05 -12.18
N PHE A 171 -7.25 18.83 -12.52
CA PHE A 171 -6.68 17.52 -12.77
C PHE A 171 -6.81 16.59 -11.54
N VAL A 172 -6.33 17.02 -10.38
CA VAL A 172 -6.36 16.27 -9.12
C VAL A 172 -7.80 15.86 -8.76
N SER A 173 -8.77 16.77 -8.95
CA SER A 173 -10.18 16.50 -8.66
C SER A 173 -10.81 15.48 -9.61
N ILE A 174 -10.47 15.51 -10.90
CA ILE A 174 -11.00 14.54 -11.88
C ILE A 174 -10.36 13.16 -11.72
N GLU A 175 -9.09 13.11 -11.30
CA GLU A 175 -8.37 11.84 -11.05
C GLU A 175 -8.68 11.24 -9.66
N ASN A 176 -9.60 11.83 -8.89
CA ASN A 176 -10.01 11.41 -7.52
C ASN A 176 -8.83 11.42 -6.52
N LEU A 177 -7.94 12.41 -6.65
CA LEU A 177 -6.78 12.59 -5.77
C LEU A 177 -6.95 13.80 -4.82
N GLU A 178 -8.17 14.32 -4.68
CA GLU A 178 -8.49 15.50 -3.88
C GLU A 178 -8.13 15.35 -2.40
N GLY A 179 -8.09 14.15 -1.87
CA GLY A 179 -7.61 13.86 -0.52
C GLY A 179 -6.14 14.22 -0.28
N ARG A 180 -5.36 14.36 -1.37
CA ARG A 180 -3.94 14.77 -1.37
C ARG A 180 -3.73 16.21 -1.83
N TRP A 181 -4.82 16.94 -2.16
CA TRP A 181 -4.73 18.31 -2.63
C TRP A 181 -4.21 19.25 -1.54
N ARG A 182 -3.34 20.15 -1.93
CA ARG A 182 -2.81 21.26 -1.11
C ARG A 182 -3.02 22.59 -1.83
N ASP A 183 -3.34 23.61 -1.07
CA ASP A 183 -3.58 24.95 -1.62
C ASP A 183 -2.35 25.88 -1.54
N ASP A 184 -1.20 25.30 -1.14
CA ASP A 184 0.11 25.96 -1.12
C ASP A 184 0.92 25.64 -2.40
N ASP A 185 2.22 25.90 -2.38
CA ASP A 185 3.16 25.64 -3.46
C ASP A 185 3.90 24.30 -3.29
N LEU A 186 3.35 23.38 -2.49
CA LEU A 186 3.85 22.02 -2.28
C LEU A 186 2.91 20.99 -2.94
N LEU A 187 3.48 19.94 -3.49
CA LEU A 187 2.77 18.81 -4.07
C LEU A 187 3.14 17.53 -3.34
N ASP A 188 2.15 16.69 -3.06
CA ASP A 188 2.40 15.31 -2.63
C ASP A 188 3.14 14.56 -3.75
N SER A 189 4.31 13.98 -3.42
CA SER A 189 5.15 13.26 -4.41
C SER A 189 4.41 12.08 -5.06
N VAL A 190 3.38 11.54 -4.40
CA VAL A 190 2.52 10.48 -4.95
C VAL A 190 1.73 10.99 -6.16
N ILE A 191 1.21 12.23 -6.11
CA ILE A 191 0.53 12.87 -7.25
C ILE A 191 1.51 13.04 -8.42
N LEU A 192 2.71 13.55 -8.14
CA LEU A 192 3.73 13.74 -9.18
C LEU A 192 4.14 12.39 -9.81
N GLY A 193 4.34 11.36 -9.00
CA GLY A 193 4.60 10.00 -9.46
C GLY A 193 3.48 9.48 -10.37
N PHE A 194 2.23 9.61 -9.93
CA PHE A 194 1.06 9.23 -10.72
C PHE A 194 0.98 9.97 -12.07
N MET A 195 1.24 11.28 -12.07
CA MET A 195 1.29 12.09 -13.30
C MET A 195 2.34 11.57 -14.29
N ARG A 196 3.53 11.22 -13.80
CA ARG A 196 4.65 10.69 -14.60
C ARG A 196 4.41 9.30 -15.18
N GLU A 197 3.76 8.44 -14.38
CA GLU A 197 3.52 7.04 -14.80
C GLU A 197 2.38 6.92 -15.81
N ARG A 198 1.40 7.81 -15.72
CA ARG A 198 0.17 7.68 -16.51
C ARG A 198 0.16 8.52 -17.79
N PHE A 199 0.93 9.60 -17.82
CA PHE A 199 0.90 10.60 -18.87
C PHE A 199 2.29 11.02 -19.33
#